data_0e76ff2ef4ced0a8afd9d7a8c46d38f6
#
_entry.id   0e76ff2ef4ced0a8afd9d7a8c46d38f6
#
_cell.length_a   1.000
_cell.length_b   1.000
_cell.length_c   1.000
_cell.angle_alpha   90.00
_cell.angle_beta   90.00
_cell.angle_gamma   90.00
#
_symmetry.space_group_name_H-M   'P 1'
#
loop_
_entity.id
_entity.type
_entity.pdbx_description
1 polymer ?
#
loop_
_entity_poly.entity_id
_entity_poly.type
_entity_poly.pdbx_seq_one_letter_code
_entity_poly.pdbx_strand_id
1 'polypeptide(L)'
;MTEKAQFAAVLAQVIPVAILAVVVESRSGHEARAQAPAGVAPAIWELVLEAVIATGLVLVEVAALMTAAGSNAGFLNWLAGRPGAIGVGVLLVQVGALYVVNLAEAYERSNKLSSAQADVVKIVARVLLWGSVIIALVAIFMFYR
;
A
#
# COMPACT_ATOMS: atom_id res chain seq x y z
N MET A 1 -3.40 29.38 6.29
CA MET A 1 -2.60 28.17 5.98
C MET A 1 -2.35 28.14 4.48
N THR A 2 -1.14 27.83 4.06
CA THR A 2 -0.85 27.67 2.63
C THR A 2 -1.52 26.40 2.10
N GLU A 3 -1.87 26.39 0.83
CA GLU A 3 -2.50 25.23 0.16
C GLU A 3 -1.69 23.94 0.36
N LYS A 4 -0.35 24.05 0.36
CA LYS A 4 0.57 22.93 0.64
C LYS A 4 0.42 22.40 2.06
N ALA A 5 0.26 23.26 3.06
CA ALA A 5 0.07 22.84 4.45
C ALA A 5 -1.28 22.15 4.67
N GLN A 6 -2.33 22.58 3.98
CA GLN A 6 -3.63 21.92 4.02
C GLN A 6 -3.57 20.52 3.39
N PHE A 7 -2.91 20.40 2.23
CA PHE A 7 -2.71 19.11 1.58
C PHE A 7 -1.91 18.14 2.45
N ALA A 8 -0.80 18.61 3.04
CA ALA A 8 0.01 17.81 3.96
C ALA A 8 -0.76 17.37 5.20
N ALA A 9 -1.64 18.23 5.75
CA ALA A 9 -2.49 17.90 6.89
C ALA A 9 -3.51 16.79 6.54
N VAL A 10 -4.10 16.82 5.34
CA VAL A 10 -4.98 15.75 4.86
C VAL A 10 -4.20 14.45 4.67
N LEU A 11 -3.01 14.52 4.06
CA LEU A 11 -2.15 13.36 3.85
C LEU A 11 -1.77 12.70 5.19
N ALA A 12 -1.40 13.49 6.20
CA ALA A 12 -1.09 13.02 7.55
C ALA A 12 -2.27 12.33 8.26
N GLN A 13 -3.51 12.57 7.85
CA GLN A 13 -4.67 11.83 8.37
C GLN A 13 -4.91 10.50 7.64
N VAL A 14 -4.54 10.42 6.37
CA VAL A 14 -4.75 9.21 5.55
C VAL A 14 -3.66 8.15 5.80
N ILE A 15 -2.42 8.58 6.04
CA ILE A 15 -1.27 7.68 6.20
C ILE A 15 -1.44 6.71 7.38
N PRO A 16 -1.88 7.11 8.59
CA PRO A 16 -2.10 6.17 9.69
C PRO A 16 -3.12 5.08 9.35
N VAL A 17 -4.14 5.42 8.57
CA VAL A 17 -5.12 4.43 8.08
C VAL A 17 -4.47 3.46 7.09
N ALA A 18 -3.61 3.95 6.21
CA ALA A 18 -2.85 3.13 5.28
C ALA A 18 -1.88 2.19 6.03
N ILE A 19 -1.17 2.70 7.03
CA ILE A 19 -0.28 1.90 7.88
C ILE A 19 -1.07 0.79 8.60
N LEU A 20 -2.21 1.14 9.20
CA LEU A 20 -3.07 0.18 9.88
C LEU A 20 -3.56 -0.90 8.92
N ALA A 21 -3.97 -0.54 7.71
CA ALA A 21 -4.41 -1.47 6.68
C ALA A 21 -3.28 -2.45 6.29
N VAL A 22 -2.04 -1.94 6.09
CA VAL A 22 -0.86 -2.78 5.79
C VAL A 22 -0.56 -3.73 6.95
N VAL A 23 -0.60 -3.26 8.19
CA VAL A 23 -0.32 -4.09 9.38
C VAL A 23 -1.37 -5.19 9.55
N VAL A 24 -2.65 -4.87 9.36
CA VAL A 24 -3.73 -5.86 9.44
C VAL A 24 -3.59 -6.92 8.34
N GLU A 25 -3.29 -6.51 7.11
CA GLU A 25 -3.11 -7.44 5.99
C GLU A 25 -1.86 -8.31 6.15
N SER A 26 -0.76 -7.74 6.58
CA SER A 26 0.47 -8.47 6.90
C SER A 26 0.23 -9.53 7.97
N ARG A 27 -0.53 -9.20 9.02
CA ARG A 27 -0.88 -10.15 10.08
C ARG A 27 -1.75 -11.30 9.57
N SER A 28 -2.76 -11.02 8.75
CA SER A 28 -3.61 -12.06 8.16
C SER A 28 -2.82 -13.00 7.26
N GLY A 29 -1.87 -12.47 6.49
CA GLY A 29 -0.94 -13.25 5.68
C GLY A 29 -0.01 -14.13 6.52
N HIS A 30 0.47 -13.65 7.66
CA HIS A 30 1.32 -14.43 8.58
C HIS A 30 0.56 -15.57 9.25
N GLU A 31 -0.68 -15.32 9.68
CA GLU A 31 -1.53 -16.37 10.28
C GLU A 31 -1.87 -17.47 9.27
N ALA A 32 -2.14 -17.11 8.02
CA ALA A 32 -2.38 -18.09 6.94
C ALA A 32 -1.12 -18.92 6.63
N ARG A 33 0.06 -18.33 6.68
CA ARG A 33 1.36 -19.02 6.47
C ARG A 33 1.76 -19.90 7.66
N ALA A 34 1.43 -19.51 8.89
CA ALA A 34 1.68 -20.33 10.07
C ALA A 34 0.90 -21.65 10.06
N GLN A 35 -0.20 -21.70 9.33
CA GLN A 35 -1.02 -22.91 9.11
C GLN A 35 -0.60 -23.71 7.87
N ALA A 36 0.37 -23.23 7.08
CA ALA A 36 0.89 -23.95 5.93
C ALA A 36 1.82 -25.10 6.37
N PRO A 37 1.89 -26.22 5.58
CA PRO A 37 2.78 -27.32 5.89
C PRO A 37 4.23 -26.86 6.04
N ALA A 38 4.93 -27.41 7.03
CA ALA A 38 6.34 -27.11 7.32
C ALA A 38 7.20 -27.30 6.05
N GLY A 39 7.80 -26.24 5.55
CA GLY A 39 8.70 -26.27 4.39
C GLY A 39 8.68 -25.01 3.51
N VAL A 40 7.68 -24.16 3.65
CA VAL A 40 7.64 -22.88 2.91
C VAL A 40 8.07 -21.76 3.84
N ALA A 41 9.39 -21.55 3.97
CA ALA A 41 9.91 -20.35 4.61
C ALA A 41 9.51 -19.11 3.77
N PRO A 42 9.06 -18.01 4.39
CA PRO A 42 8.84 -16.76 3.67
C PRO A 42 10.15 -16.37 3.00
N ALA A 43 10.10 -16.00 1.73
CA ALA A 43 11.28 -15.53 1.03
C ALA A 43 11.79 -14.27 1.74
N ILE A 44 13.07 -14.22 2.07
CA ILE A 44 13.70 -13.07 2.79
C ILE A 44 13.36 -11.74 2.10
N TRP A 45 13.23 -11.75 0.79
CA TRP A 45 12.89 -10.57 0.01
C TRP A 45 11.48 -10.03 0.30
N GLU A 46 10.51 -10.88 0.67
CA GLU A 46 9.16 -10.45 1.08
C GLU A 46 9.21 -9.66 2.39
N LEU A 47 9.98 -10.14 3.37
CA LEU A 47 10.19 -9.43 4.63
C LEU A 47 10.90 -8.08 4.41
N VAL A 48 11.91 -8.07 3.51
CA VAL A 48 12.60 -6.83 3.14
C VAL A 48 11.63 -5.85 2.48
N LEU A 49 10.78 -6.32 1.57
CA LEU A 49 9.80 -5.48 0.91
C LEU A 49 8.79 -4.90 1.90
N GLU A 50 8.26 -5.70 2.81
CA GLU A 50 7.35 -5.23 3.87
C GLU A 50 8.02 -4.17 4.75
N ALA A 51 9.27 -4.39 5.14
CA ALA A 51 10.04 -3.43 5.92
C ALA A 51 10.29 -2.11 5.16
N VAL A 52 10.61 -2.18 3.88
CA VAL A 52 10.80 -0.99 3.02
C VAL A 52 9.49 -0.21 2.88
N ILE A 53 8.37 -0.90 2.65
CA ILE A 53 7.04 -0.28 2.56
C ILE A 53 6.67 0.42 3.87
N ALA A 54 6.80 -0.27 5.00
CA ALA A 54 6.48 0.28 6.31
C ALA A 54 7.36 1.51 6.64
N THR A 55 8.67 1.40 6.39
CA THR A 55 9.61 2.52 6.59
C THR A 55 9.27 3.70 5.67
N GLY A 56 8.95 3.42 4.41
CA GLY A 56 8.55 4.45 3.44
C GLY A 56 7.30 5.21 3.88
N LEU A 57 6.27 4.50 4.37
CA LEU A 57 5.05 5.12 4.90
C LEU A 57 5.33 6.02 6.09
N VAL A 58 6.14 5.55 7.06
CA VAL A 58 6.53 6.35 8.23
C VAL A 58 7.29 7.62 7.81
N LEU A 59 8.20 7.51 6.84
CA LEU A 59 8.93 8.67 6.33
C LEU A 59 8.00 9.69 5.67
N VAL A 60 7.03 9.24 4.86
CA VAL A 60 6.03 10.13 4.25
C VAL A 60 5.15 10.79 5.31
N GLU A 61 4.75 10.05 6.36
CA GLU A 61 3.97 10.60 7.46
C GLU A 61 4.73 11.68 8.21
N VAL A 62 5.98 11.41 8.60
CA VAL A 62 6.83 12.41 9.28
C VAL A 62 7.01 13.65 8.39
N ALA A 63 7.25 13.46 7.10
CA ALA A 63 7.36 14.57 6.16
C ALA A 63 6.06 15.39 6.06
N ALA A 64 4.91 14.73 6.02
CA ALA A 64 3.59 15.37 5.97
C ALA A 64 3.32 16.17 7.25
N LEU A 65 3.59 15.59 8.42
CA LEU A 65 3.44 16.27 9.71
C LEU A 65 4.37 17.49 9.83
N MET A 66 5.64 17.36 9.44
CA MET A 66 6.60 18.48 9.47
C MET A 66 6.21 19.59 8.50
N THR A 67 5.71 19.25 7.32
CA THR A 67 5.21 20.23 6.33
C THR A 67 3.95 20.93 6.84
N ALA A 68 3.02 20.18 7.46
CA ALA A 68 1.83 20.75 8.09
C ALA A 68 2.17 21.70 9.25
N ALA A 69 3.23 21.37 10.01
CA ALA A 69 3.77 22.22 11.09
C ALA A 69 4.55 23.45 10.58
N GLY A 70 4.68 23.63 9.26
CA GLY A 70 5.33 24.80 8.66
C GLY A 70 6.83 24.64 8.40
N SER A 71 7.35 23.41 8.39
CA SER A 71 8.75 23.17 7.99
C SER A 71 8.98 23.56 6.54
N ASN A 72 10.10 24.23 6.26
CA ASN A 72 10.52 24.65 4.92
C ASN A 72 11.62 23.76 4.31
N ALA A 73 11.85 22.57 4.84
CA ALA A 73 12.82 21.63 4.29
C ALA A 73 12.35 21.12 2.91
N GLY A 74 13.09 21.46 1.86
CA GLY A 74 12.68 21.22 0.47
C GLY A 74 12.40 19.74 0.16
N PHE A 75 13.22 18.82 0.67
CA PHE A 75 13.02 17.38 0.51
C PHE A 75 11.74 16.87 1.20
N LEU A 76 11.46 17.33 2.43
CA LEU A 76 10.27 16.94 3.18
C LEU A 76 9.01 17.49 2.50
N ASN A 77 9.03 18.71 2.02
CA ASN A 77 7.91 19.31 1.28
C ASN A 77 7.65 18.60 -0.05
N TRP A 78 8.70 18.11 -0.71
CA TRP A 78 8.58 17.29 -1.90
C TRP A 78 7.95 15.94 -1.58
N LEU A 79 8.43 15.26 -0.54
CA LEU A 79 7.93 13.95 -0.12
C LEU A 79 6.48 14.01 0.37
N ALA A 80 6.11 15.06 1.11
CA ALA A 80 4.75 15.32 1.58
C ALA A 80 3.79 15.83 0.48
N GLY A 81 4.31 16.09 -0.70
CA GLY A 81 3.54 16.57 -1.84
C GLY A 81 2.91 15.44 -2.67
N ARG A 82 2.75 15.70 -3.96
CA ARG A 82 2.17 14.74 -4.93
C ARG A 82 2.85 13.36 -4.95
N PRO A 83 4.19 13.24 -4.89
CA PRO A 83 4.84 11.92 -4.88
C PRO A 83 4.42 11.06 -3.70
N GLY A 84 4.36 11.64 -2.50
CA GLY A 84 3.88 10.92 -1.31
C GLY A 84 2.42 10.49 -1.43
N ALA A 85 1.54 11.37 -1.92
CA ALA A 85 0.13 11.04 -2.14
C ALA A 85 -0.05 9.90 -3.17
N ILE A 86 0.71 9.92 -4.27
CA ILE A 86 0.69 8.86 -5.28
C ILE A 86 1.18 7.55 -4.65
N GLY A 87 2.28 7.58 -3.89
CA GLY A 87 2.81 6.40 -3.20
C GLY A 87 1.81 5.79 -2.23
N VAL A 88 1.19 6.61 -1.38
CA VAL A 88 0.13 6.15 -0.45
C VAL A 88 -1.07 5.59 -1.21
N GLY A 89 -1.50 6.24 -2.29
CA GLY A 89 -2.59 5.76 -3.14
C GLY A 89 -2.31 4.39 -3.74
N VAL A 90 -1.11 4.17 -4.28
CA VAL A 90 -0.68 2.86 -4.80
C VAL A 90 -0.69 1.79 -3.71
N LEU A 91 -0.17 2.11 -2.52
CA LEU A 91 -0.17 1.17 -1.40
C LEU A 91 -1.57 0.79 -0.96
N LEU A 92 -2.51 1.74 -0.89
CA LEU A 92 -3.91 1.45 -0.58
C LEU A 92 -4.56 0.52 -1.62
N VAL A 93 -4.28 0.73 -2.91
CA VAL A 93 -4.75 -0.17 -3.97
C VAL A 93 -4.14 -1.57 -3.81
N GLN A 94 -2.86 -1.67 -3.47
CA GLN A 94 -2.20 -2.96 -3.24
C GLN A 94 -2.79 -3.72 -2.06
N VAL A 95 -2.99 -3.04 -0.92
CA VAL A 95 -3.64 -3.63 0.26
C VAL A 95 -5.05 -4.08 -0.06
N GLY A 96 -5.83 -3.25 -0.77
CA GLY A 96 -7.18 -3.62 -1.21
C GLY A 96 -7.19 -4.83 -2.15
N ALA A 97 -6.25 -4.92 -3.09
CA ALA A 97 -6.12 -6.04 -3.99
C ALA A 97 -5.77 -7.35 -3.24
N LEU A 98 -4.84 -7.28 -2.29
CA LEU A 98 -4.47 -8.41 -1.44
C LEU A 98 -5.65 -8.87 -0.58
N TYR A 99 -6.38 -7.95 0.04
CA TYR A 99 -7.58 -8.25 0.81
C TYR A 99 -8.62 -9.00 -0.05
N VAL A 100 -8.87 -8.54 -1.27
CA VAL A 100 -9.83 -9.19 -2.18
C VAL A 100 -9.37 -10.59 -2.58
N VAL A 101 -8.07 -10.80 -2.82
CA VAL A 101 -7.50 -12.14 -3.10
C VAL A 101 -7.69 -13.07 -1.91
N ASN A 102 -7.35 -12.62 -0.70
CA ASN A 102 -7.50 -13.41 0.52
C ASN A 102 -8.97 -13.77 0.78
N LEU A 103 -9.87 -12.83 0.53
CA LEU A 103 -11.31 -13.06 0.64
C LEU A 103 -11.81 -14.10 -0.38
N ALA A 104 -11.35 -14.01 -1.63
CA ALA A 104 -11.69 -14.98 -2.68
C ALA A 104 -11.21 -16.38 -2.30
N GLU A 105 -10.00 -16.52 -1.77
CA GLU A 105 -9.48 -17.81 -1.30
C GLU A 105 -10.27 -18.38 -0.11
N ALA A 106 -10.69 -17.52 0.82
CA ALA A 106 -11.53 -17.93 1.94
C ALA A 106 -12.90 -18.46 1.47
N TYR A 107 -13.50 -17.79 0.47
CA TYR A 107 -14.76 -18.25 -0.12
C TYR A 107 -14.61 -19.50 -0.97
N GLU A 108 -13.49 -19.68 -1.67
CA GLU A 108 -13.17 -20.92 -2.39
C GLU A 108 -13.04 -22.10 -1.41
N ARG A 109 -12.29 -21.92 -0.31
CA ARG A 109 -12.15 -22.95 0.74
C ARG A 109 -13.49 -23.33 1.40
N SER A 110 -14.42 -22.40 1.49
CA SER A 110 -15.77 -22.62 2.04
C SER A 110 -16.78 -23.12 1.01
N ASN A 111 -16.36 -23.51 -0.20
CA ASN A 111 -17.20 -23.93 -1.33
C ASN A 111 -18.29 -22.91 -1.72
N LYS A 112 -18.11 -21.63 -1.43
CA LYS A 112 -19.02 -20.56 -1.83
C LYS A 112 -18.67 -19.93 -3.18
N LEU A 113 -17.42 -20.13 -3.64
CA LEU A 113 -16.93 -19.73 -4.95
C LEU A 113 -16.34 -20.95 -5.65
N SER A 114 -16.55 -21.07 -6.97
CA SER A 114 -15.83 -22.05 -7.76
C SER A 114 -14.37 -21.59 -7.98
N SER A 115 -13.46 -22.54 -8.21
CA SER A 115 -12.05 -22.23 -8.51
C SER A 115 -11.90 -21.27 -9.69
N ALA A 116 -12.71 -21.46 -10.75
CA ALA A 116 -12.70 -20.56 -11.91
C ALA A 116 -13.09 -19.12 -11.54
N GLN A 117 -14.05 -18.92 -10.64
CA GLN A 117 -14.44 -17.59 -10.16
C GLN A 117 -13.36 -16.97 -9.29
N ALA A 118 -12.73 -17.76 -8.42
CA ALA A 118 -11.61 -17.29 -7.60
C ALA A 118 -10.41 -16.87 -8.47
N ASP A 119 -10.11 -17.61 -9.53
CA ASP A 119 -9.04 -17.28 -10.47
C ASP A 119 -9.30 -15.97 -11.23
N VAL A 120 -10.55 -15.72 -11.65
CA VAL A 120 -10.92 -14.43 -12.25
C VAL A 120 -10.67 -13.27 -11.27
N VAL A 121 -11.06 -13.41 -10.01
CA VAL A 121 -10.81 -12.39 -8.98
C VAL A 121 -9.32 -12.15 -8.79
N LYS A 122 -8.50 -13.20 -8.74
CA LYS A 122 -7.04 -13.11 -8.62
C LYS A 122 -6.41 -12.39 -9.83
N ILE A 123 -6.90 -12.67 -11.04
CA ILE A 123 -6.44 -11.98 -12.26
C ILE A 123 -6.79 -10.50 -12.20
N VAL A 124 -8.03 -10.15 -11.86
CA VAL A 124 -8.47 -8.75 -11.73
C VAL A 124 -7.63 -8.01 -10.68
N ALA A 125 -7.41 -8.62 -9.53
CA ALA A 125 -6.56 -8.03 -8.49
C ALA A 125 -5.13 -7.76 -8.97
N ARG A 126 -4.51 -8.69 -9.72
CA ARG A 126 -3.18 -8.50 -10.33
C ARG A 126 -3.18 -7.37 -11.35
N VAL A 127 -4.20 -7.27 -12.20
CA VAL A 127 -4.32 -6.20 -13.18
C VAL A 127 -4.43 -4.83 -12.48
N LEU A 128 -5.23 -4.73 -11.42
CA LEU A 128 -5.35 -3.51 -10.63
C LEU A 128 -4.01 -3.13 -9.96
N LEU A 129 -3.31 -4.12 -9.40
CA LEU A 129 -2.02 -3.92 -8.78
C LEU A 129 -0.98 -3.37 -9.75
N TRP A 130 -0.77 -4.05 -10.88
CA TRP A 130 0.18 -3.60 -11.89
C TRP A 130 -0.25 -2.31 -12.57
N GLY A 131 -1.56 -2.15 -12.84
CA GLY A 131 -2.13 -0.93 -13.39
C GLY A 131 -1.88 0.29 -12.49
N SER A 132 -2.06 0.15 -11.18
CA SER A 132 -1.79 1.24 -10.22
C SER A 132 -0.32 1.67 -10.22
N VAL A 133 0.61 0.70 -10.30
CA VAL A 133 2.06 0.98 -10.37
C VAL A 133 2.40 1.73 -11.66
N ILE A 134 1.87 1.26 -12.80
CA ILE A 134 2.12 1.91 -14.10
C ILE A 134 1.57 3.33 -14.11
N ILE A 135 0.33 3.52 -13.63
CA ILE A 135 -0.29 4.85 -13.54
C ILE A 135 0.55 5.77 -12.65
N ALA A 136 1.04 5.27 -11.51
CA ALA A 136 1.89 6.04 -10.61
C ALA A 136 3.20 6.46 -11.27
N LEU A 137 3.86 5.55 -11.99
CA LEU A 137 5.10 5.84 -12.70
C LEU A 137 4.86 6.88 -13.80
N VAL A 138 3.79 6.74 -14.58
CA VAL A 138 3.42 7.72 -15.62
C VAL A 138 3.10 9.07 -15.01
N ALA A 139 2.33 9.11 -13.91
CA ALA A 139 2.01 10.35 -13.22
C ALA A 139 3.27 11.04 -12.70
N ILE A 140 4.19 10.31 -12.05
CA ILE A 140 5.46 10.85 -11.60
C ILE A 140 6.24 11.41 -12.80
N PHE A 141 6.35 10.67 -13.88
CA PHE A 141 7.09 11.11 -15.07
C PHE A 141 6.48 12.35 -15.72
N MET A 142 5.16 12.44 -15.83
CA MET A 142 4.45 13.60 -16.41
C MET A 142 4.59 14.85 -15.54
N PHE A 143 4.70 14.70 -14.21
CA PHE A 143 4.86 15.84 -13.29
C PHE A 143 6.31 16.31 -13.16
N TYR A 144 7.29 15.52 -13.61
CA TYR A 144 8.70 15.89 -13.59
C TYR A 144 9.23 16.47 -14.92
N ARG A 145 8.39 16.56 -15.92
CA ARG A 145 8.70 17.16 -17.21
C ARG A 145 8.18 18.60 -17.28
#